data_805b3bf711fdd978d0196f8f58f44b1f
#
_entry.id   805b3bf711fdd978d0196f8f58f44b1f
#
_cell.length_a   1.000
_cell.length_b   1.000
_cell.length_c   1.000
_cell.angle_alpha   90.00
_cell.angle_beta   90.00
_cell.angle_gamma   90.00
#
_symmetry.space_group_name_H-M   'P 1'
#
loop_
_entity.id
_entity.type
_entity.pdbx_description
1 polymer ?
#
loop_
_entity_poly.entity_id
_entity_poly.type
_entity_poly.pdbx_seq_one_letter_code
_entity_poly.pdbx_strand_id
1 'polypeptide(L)'
;YSDLRSNITYVNRYLYETGDPYLLPTKSRNLTFASSYKWVNLVLGYQHIKDDISQLCAPFPEKDPSVSLYRYANIDDYDKAFASLTLAPTVGIWQPQLTLSVQKQWYTADTPDGKADFNRPLGSFQWQNTIRFSKTFNIGVNASFQTKGHTGNTHMDKTNCIVSFSA
;
A
#
# COMPACT_ATOMS: atom_id res chain seq x y z
N TYR A 1 20.68 -4.52 4.60
CA TYR A 1 22.09 -4.05 4.59
C TYR A 1 22.49 -3.38 3.26
N SER A 2 21.79 -3.60 2.15
CA SER A 2 22.04 -2.91 0.86
C SER A 2 21.82 -1.40 0.98
N ASP A 3 20.84 -0.99 1.76
CA ASP A 3 20.38 0.40 1.92
C ASP A 3 21.40 1.28 2.65
N LEU A 4 22.32 0.66 3.41
CA LEU A 4 23.38 1.33 4.17
C LEU A 4 24.71 1.43 3.42
N ARG A 5 24.77 0.99 2.16
CA ARG A 5 26.01 1.08 1.37
C ARG A 5 26.14 2.47 0.75
N SER A 6 27.29 3.11 0.93
CA SER A 6 27.61 4.39 0.28
C SER A 6 28.06 4.25 -1.18
N ASN A 7 28.24 3.01 -1.66
CA ASN A 7 28.70 2.78 -3.03
C ASN A 7 27.58 2.97 -4.04
N ILE A 8 27.89 3.68 -5.13
CA ILE A 8 26.99 3.77 -6.29
C ILE A 8 27.08 2.46 -7.07
N THR A 9 25.98 1.77 -7.18
CA THR A 9 25.85 0.50 -7.92
C THR A 9 25.15 0.74 -9.25
N TYR A 10 25.74 0.20 -10.32
CA TYR A 10 25.13 0.19 -11.64
C TYR A 10 24.00 -0.86 -11.69
N VAL A 11 22.80 -0.45 -12.01
CA VAL A 11 21.64 -1.34 -12.20
C VAL A 11 21.43 -1.60 -13.69
N ASN A 12 21.34 -0.52 -14.49
CA ASN A 12 21.24 -0.57 -15.94
C ASN A 12 21.68 0.77 -16.56
N ARG A 13 21.59 0.89 -17.89
CA ARG A 13 22.06 2.06 -18.64
C ARG A 13 21.48 3.40 -18.16
N TYR A 14 20.29 3.39 -17.61
CA TYR A 14 19.55 4.59 -17.20
C TYR A 14 19.37 4.70 -15.69
N LEU A 15 19.92 3.75 -14.92
CA LEU A 15 19.62 3.65 -13.49
C LEU A 15 20.86 3.24 -12.69
N TYR A 16 21.13 4.04 -11.70
CA TYR A 16 22.10 3.76 -10.63
C TYR A 16 21.38 3.74 -9.28
N GLU A 17 21.96 3.07 -8.33
CA GLU A 17 21.45 2.95 -6.97
C GLU A 17 22.55 3.24 -5.95
N THR A 18 22.22 3.96 -4.89
CA THR A 18 23.11 4.18 -3.74
C THR A 18 22.30 4.10 -2.44
N GLY A 19 22.91 3.55 -1.40
CA GLY A 19 22.38 3.64 -0.05
C GLY A 19 22.95 4.85 0.69
N ASP A 20 22.54 4.99 1.95
CA ASP A 20 23.06 6.00 2.88
C ASP A 20 23.44 5.32 4.19
N PRO A 21 24.73 5.36 4.59
CA PRO A 21 25.18 4.75 5.85
C PRO A 21 24.67 5.47 7.11
N TYR A 22 24.11 6.66 6.97
CA TYR A 22 23.58 7.47 8.08
C TYR A 22 22.08 7.33 8.26
N LEU A 23 21.43 6.38 7.59
CA LEU A 23 20.01 6.13 7.75
C LEU A 23 19.66 5.80 9.20
N LEU A 24 18.67 6.50 9.72
CA LEU A 24 18.07 6.19 11.01
C LEU A 24 17.09 5.02 10.88
N PRO A 25 16.99 4.16 11.89
CA PRO A 25 16.04 3.06 11.85
C PRO A 25 14.60 3.59 11.95
N THR A 26 13.74 3.11 11.08
CA THR A 26 12.30 3.39 11.11
C THR A 26 11.71 2.94 12.45
N LYS A 27 10.96 3.83 13.10
CA LYS A 27 10.21 3.56 14.33
C LYS A 27 8.73 3.68 14.06
N SER A 28 7.94 2.68 14.42
CA SER A 28 6.49 2.74 14.27
C SER A 28 5.79 2.47 15.61
N ARG A 29 4.73 3.25 15.85
CA ARG A 29 3.80 3.04 16.97
C ARG A 29 2.44 2.73 16.39
N ASN A 30 1.91 1.55 16.73
CA ASN A 30 0.67 1.05 16.16
C ASN A 30 -0.38 0.88 17.26
N LEU A 31 -1.56 1.40 17.01
CA LEU A 31 -2.75 1.14 17.81
C LEU A 31 -3.77 0.44 16.91
N THR A 32 -4.20 -0.76 17.28
CA THR A 32 -5.16 -1.53 16.51
C THR A 32 -6.28 -2.01 17.42
N PHE A 33 -7.50 -1.74 17.00
CA PHE A 33 -8.71 -2.30 17.58
C PHE A 33 -9.31 -3.31 16.60
N ALA A 34 -9.52 -4.54 17.08
CA ALA A 34 -10.15 -5.59 16.29
C ALA A 34 -11.35 -6.16 17.06
N SER A 35 -12.47 -6.29 16.39
CA SER A 35 -13.69 -6.86 16.94
C SER A 35 -14.31 -7.84 15.95
N SER A 36 -14.70 -9.00 16.44
CA SER A 36 -15.35 -10.04 15.66
C SER A 36 -16.65 -10.45 16.32
N TYR A 37 -17.74 -10.42 15.59
CA TYR A 37 -19.02 -10.91 16.05
C TYR A 37 -19.73 -11.70 14.94
N LYS A 38 -19.91 -13.00 15.16
CA LYS A 38 -20.48 -13.93 14.19
C LYS A 38 -19.73 -13.85 12.84
N TRP A 39 -20.40 -13.31 11.83
CA TRP A 39 -19.89 -13.15 10.46
C TRP A 39 -19.39 -11.73 10.15
N VAL A 40 -19.28 -10.86 11.18
CA VAL A 40 -18.82 -9.49 11.06
C VAL A 40 -17.45 -9.34 11.72
N ASN A 41 -16.47 -8.83 10.98
CA ASN A 41 -15.15 -8.48 11.51
C ASN A 41 -14.87 -7.01 11.23
N LEU A 42 -14.53 -6.25 12.26
CA LEU A 42 -14.14 -4.85 12.19
C LEU A 42 -12.71 -4.69 12.69
N VAL A 43 -11.89 -4.02 11.90
CA VAL A 43 -10.53 -3.64 12.30
C VAL A 43 -10.36 -2.15 12.08
N LEU A 44 -9.92 -1.45 13.12
CA LEU A 44 -9.55 -0.04 13.07
C LEU A 44 -8.09 0.07 13.49
N GLY A 45 -7.32 0.87 12.79
CA GLY A 45 -5.92 1.04 13.11
C GLY A 45 -5.45 2.47 12.92
N TYR A 46 -4.52 2.86 13.77
CA TYR A 46 -3.76 4.09 13.68
C TYR A 46 -2.28 3.76 13.83
N GLN A 47 -1.46 4.36 13.00
CA GLN A 47 -0.03 4.15 12.97
C GLN A 47 0.69 5.49 12.86
N HIS A 48 1.62 5.75 13.78
CA HIS A 48 2.58 6.84 13.69
C HIS A 48 3.93 6.28 13.29
N ILE A 49 4.50 6.78 12.20
CA ILE A 49 5.76 6.30 11.62
C ILE A 49 6.76 7.43 11.66
N LYS A 50 7.92 7.15 12.21
CA LYS A 50 9.04 8.06 12.35
C LYS A 50 10.27 7.53 11.65
N ASP A 51 11.02 8.44 11.00
CA ASP A 51 12.27 8.14 10.30
C ASP A 51 12.10 7.01 9.27
N ASP A 52 10.96 6.95 8.54
CA ASP A 52 10.72 5.89 7.55
C ASP A 52 11.74 5.97 6.41
N ILE A 53 12.23 4.81 5.98
CA ILE A 53 13.24 4.73 4.91
C ILE A 53 12.51 4.59 3.59
N SER A 54 12.65 5.59 2.72
CA SER A 54 12.05 5.60 1.39
C SER A 54 13.10 5.67 0.30
N GLN A 55 12.80 5.01 -0.81
CA GLN A 55 13.61 5.10 -2.01
C GLN A 55 13.18 6.32 -2.81
N LEU A 56 14.08 7.25 -3.01
CA LEU A 56 13.89 8.47 -3.77
C LEU A 56 14.58 8.35 -5.13
N CYS A 57 13.91 8.82 -6.17
CA CYS A 57 14.45 8.88 -7.52
C CYS A 57 14.81 10.34 -7.85
N ALA A 58 16.05 10.57 -8.21
CA ALA A 58 16.52 11.89 -8.64
C ALA A 58 17.35 11.77 -9.92
N PRO A 59 17.42 12.83 -10.75
CA PRO A 59 18.39 12.88 -11.86
C PRO A 59 19.81 12.69 -11.34
N PHE A 60 20.67 12.03 -12.12
CA PHE A 60 22.09 11.86 -11.77
C PHE A 60 22.94 12.90 -12.51
N PRO A 61 23.21 14.07 -11.89
CA PRO A 61 23.76 15.24 -12.58
C PRO A 61 25.17 15.02 -13.14
N GLU A 62 25.94 14.10 -12.53
CA GLU A 62 27.33 13.82 -12.91
C GLU A 62 27.46 13.01 -14.19
N LYS A 63 26.36 12.43 -14.69
CA LYS A 63 26.39 11.60 -15.91
C LYS A 63 25.61 12.21 -17.05
N ASP A 64 24.30 12.12 -17.00
CA ASP A 64 23.39 12.55 -18.06
C ASP A 64 22.00 12.82 -17.43
N PRO A 65 21.27 13.87 -17.82
CA PRO A 65 19.93 14.14 -17.31
C PRO A 65 18.92 13.01 -17.53
N SER A 66 19.18 12.12 -18.49
CA SER A 66 18.35 10.94 -18.75
C SER A 66 18.64 9.77 -17.79
N VAL A 67 19.69 9.86 -16.97
CA VAL A 67 20.07 8.85 -16.00
C VAL A 67 19.50 9.21 -14.64
N SER A 68 18.87 8.23 -14.00
CA SER A 68 18.30 8.36 -12.66
C SER A 68 19.17 7.70 -11.62
N LEU A 69 19.23 8.31 -10.44
CA LEU A 69 19.85 7.77 -9.26
C LEU A 69 18.77 7.45 -8.23
N TYR A 70 18.64 6.19 -7.85
CA TYR A 70 17.87 5.80 -6.69
C TYR A 70 18.73 5.91 -5.45
N ARG A 71 18.26 6.62 -4.46
CA ARG A 71 18.88 6.74 -3.14
C ARG A 71 17.86 6.43 -2.05
N TYR A 72 18.35 5.85 -0.97
CA TYR A 72 17.56 5.68 0.24
C TYR A 72 17.75 6.91 1.14
N ALA A 73 16.67 7.40 1.71
CA ALA A 73 16.71 8.50 2.68
C ALA A 73 15.59 8.32 3.71
N ASN A 74 15.83 8.82 4.92
CA ASN A 74 14.75 8.96 5.88
C ASN A 74 13.81 10.08 5.43
N ILE A 75 12.51 9.81 5.53
CA ILE A 75 11.46 10.78 5.25
C ILE A 75 10.85 11.28 6.55
N ASP A 76 10.17 12.44 6.48
CA ASP A 76 9.51 13.07 7.62
C ASP A 76 8.49 12.13 8.28
N ASP A 77 8.28 12.35 9.57
CA ASP A 77 7.31 11.62 10.37
C ASP A 77 5.90 11.80 9.78
N TYR A 78 5.13 10.73 9.74
CA TYR A 78 3.77 10.78 9.21
C TYR A 78 2.84 9.79 9.91
N ASP A 79 1.55 10.06 9.75
CA ASP A 79 0.48 9.30 10.36
C ASP A 79 -0.32 8.53 9.30
N LYS A 80 -0.80 7.35 9.68
CA LYS A 80 -1.77 6.57 8.90
C LYS A 80 -2.93 6.13 9.78
N ALA A 81 -4.13 6.19 9.23
CA ALA A 81 -5.31 5.54 9.82
C ALA A 81 -5.96 4.63 8.79
N PHE A 82 -6.48 3.51 9.25
CA PHE A 82 -7.21 2.58 8.40
C PHE A 82 -8.39 1.97 9.13
N ALA A 83 -9.41 1.65 8.37
CA ALA A 83 -10.57 0.90 8.83
C ALA A 83 -10.88 -0.20 7.81
N SER A 84 -11.23 -1.37 8.29
CA SER A 84 -11.65 -2.50 7.46
C SER A 84 -12.84 -3.19 8.10
N LEU A 85 -13.88 -3.42 7.30
CA LEU A 85 -15.09 -4.15 7.67
C LEU A 85 -15.22 -5.35 6.74
N THR A 86 -15.22 -6.55 7.29
CA THR A 86 -15.46 -7.79 6.56
C THR A 86 -16.75 -8.42 7.02
N LEU A 87 -17.62 -8.74 6.07
CA LEU A 87 -18.87 -9.44 6.26
C LEU A 87 -18.77 -10.77 5.52
N ALA A 88 -18.89 -11.89 6.24
CA ALA A 88 -18.73 -13.23 5.67
C ALA A 88 -19.82 -14.20 6.19
N PRO A 89 -21.13 -13.94 5.91
CA PRO A 89 -22.18 -14.86 6.31
C PRO A 89 -22.11 -16.15 5.49
N THR A 90 -22.59 -17.24 6.08
CA THR A 90 -22.81 -18.51 5.39
C THR A 90 -24.30 -18.81 5.32
N VAL A 91 -24.84 -18.90 4.12
CA VAL A 91 -26.28 -19.14 3.88
C VAL A 91 -26.44 -20.42 3.05
N GLY A 92 -26.48 -21.55 3.72
CA GLY A 92 -26.52 -22.86 3.08
C GLY A 92 -25.29 -23.12 2.20
N ILE A 93 -25.50 -23.28 0.90
CA ILE A 93 -24.43 -23.50 -0.10
C ILE A 93 -23.74 -22.18 -0.51
N TRP A 94 -24.29 -21.04 -0.16
CA TRP A 94 -23.82 -19.72 -0.54
C TRP A 94 -22.95 -19.13 0.56
N GLN A 95 -21.74 -18.72 0.21
CA GLN A 95 -20.72 -18.18 1.10
C GLN A 95 -20.18 -16.85 0.51
N PRO A 96 -20.94 -15.75 0.64
CA PRO A 96 -20.45 -14.44 0.23
C PRO A 96 -19.47 -13.89 1.26
N GLN A 97 -18.47 -13.17 0.79
CA GLN A 97 -17.60 -12.37 1.61
C GLN A 97 -17.48 -10.97 1.00
N LEU A 98 -17.77 -9.98 1.81
CA LEU A 98 -17.66 -8.57 1.46
C LEU A 98 -16.61 -7.93 2.36
N THR A 99 -15.61 -7.30 1.78
CA THR A 99 -14.62 -6.51 2.52
C THR A 99 -14.62 -5.07 2.01
N LEU A 100 -14.85 -4.16 2.92
CA LEU A 100 -14.74 -2.72 2.72
C LEU A 100 -13.52 -2.25 3.50
N SER A 101 -12.62 -1.51 2.87
CA SER A 101 -11.53 -0.89 3.59
C SER A 101 -11.27 0.53 3.10
N VAL A 102 -10.86 1.37 4.02
CA VAL A 102 -10.42 2.74 3.76
C VAL A 102 -9.15 2.99 4.54
N GLN A 103 -8.21 3.63 3.90
CA GLN A 103 -6.99 4.13 4.54
C GLN A 103 -6.77 5.59 4.19
N LYS A 104 -6.22 6.32 5.13
CA LYS A 104 -5.78 7.69 4.95
C LYS A 104 -4.42 7.85 5.60
N GLN A 105 -3.54 8.53 4.93
CA GLN A 105 -2.26 8.96 5.48
C GLN A 105 -2.21 10.49 5.51
N TRP A 106 -1.42 11.04 6.42
CA TRP A 106 -1.10 12.46 6.50
C TRP A 106 0.41 12.57 6.27
N TYR A 107 0.77 12.65 5.00
CA TYR A 107 2.14 12.62 4.54
C TYR A 107 2.39 13.70 3.51
N THR A 108 3.42 14.49 3.70
CA THR A 108 3.91 15.49 2.76
C THR A 108 5.35 15.13 2.41
N ALA A 109 5.67 15.06 1.15
CA ALA A 109 7.01 14.77 0.66
C ALA A 109 7.61 15.95 -0.09
N ASP A 110 8.90 16.14 0.04
CA ASP A 110 9.67 17.00 -0.84
C ASP A 110 9.92 16.28 -2.16
N THR A 111 9.41 16.84 -3.25
CA THR A 111 9.61 16.36 -4.61
C THR A 111 10.45 17.36 -5.41
N PRO A 112 11.03 16.98 -6.56
CA PRO A 112 11.77 17.91 -7.42
C PRO A 112 10.96 19.16 -7.83
N ASP A 113 9.64 19.04 -7.88
CA ASP A 113 8.70 20.10 -8.25
C ASP A 113 8.18 20.92 -7.03
N GLY A 114 8.67 20.61 -5.82
CA GLY A 114 8.24 21.24 -4.57
C GLY A 114 7.59 20.23 -3.60
N LYS A 115 6.87 20.75 -2.60
CA LYS A 115 6.17 19.92 -1.61
C LYS A 115 4.89 19.34 -2.22
N ALA A 116 4.74 18.02 -2.12
CA ALA A 116 3.54 17.30 -2.54
C ALA A 116 2.86 16.64 -1.34
N ASP A 117 1.54 16.83 -1.26
CA ASP A 117 0.70 16.25 -0.22
C ASP A 117 0.10 14.92 -0.67
N PHE A 118 0.33 13.88 0.12
CA PHE A 118 -0.20 12.53 -0.10
C PHE A 118 -1.32 12.19 0.90
N ASN A 119 -2.29 13.09 1.04
CA ASN A 119 -3.33 13.04 2.08
C ASN A 119 -4.68 12.51 1.58
N ARG A 120 -4.80 12.14 0.29
CA ARG A 120 -6.07 11.66 -0.28
C ARG A 120 -6.38 10.25 0.21
N PRO A 121 -7.57 10.01 0.79
CA PRO A 121 -7.95 8.68 1.24
C PRO A 121 -8.05 7.70 0.08
N LEU A 122 -7.70 6.45 0.34
CA LEU A 122 -7.82 5.34 -0.59
C LEU A 122 -8.84 4.34 -0.03
N GLY A 123 -9.90 4.09 -0.79
CA GLY A 123 -10.91 3.09 -0.47
C GLY A 123 -10.77 1.85 -1.34
N SER A 124 -11.07 0.70 -0.78
CA SER A 124 -11.20 -0.53 -1.55
C SER A 124 -12.44 -1.32 -1.14
N PHE A 125 -13.02 -1.97 -2.11
CA PHE A 125 -14.16 -2.85 -2.00
C PHE A 125 -13.77 -4.18 -2.64
N GLN A 126 -13.94 -5.27 -1.91
CA GLN A 126 -13.73 -6.62 -2.41
C GLN A 126 -14.97 -7.45 -2.14
N TRP A 127 -15.50 -8.07 -3.16
CA TRP A 127 -16.62 -8.99 -3.06
C TRP A 127 -16.20 -10.34 -3.62
N GLN A 128 -16.19 -11.33 -2.75
CA GLN A 128 -15.96 -12.73 -3.10
C GLN A 128 -17.28 -13.46 -2.89
N ASN A 129 -17.70 -14.19 -3.87
CA ASN A 129 -18.97 -14.89 -3.84
C ASN A 129 -18.73 -16.34 -4.26
N THR A 130 -18.89 -17.26 -3.33
CA THR A 130 -18.68 -18.69 -3.56
C THR A 130 -19.97 -19.45 -3.35
N ILE A 131 -20.36 -20.24 -4.34
CA ILE A 131 -21.47 -21.18 -4.26
C ILE A 131 -20.88 -22.58 -4.29
N ARG A 132 -21.06 -23.32 -3.21
CA ARG A 132 -20.53 -24.68 -3.05
C ARG A 132 -21.63 -25.71 -3.25
N PHE A 133 -21.65 -26.35 -4.41
CA PHE A 133 -22.65 -27.38 -4.75
C PHE A 133 -22.28 -28.74 -4.16
N SER A 134 -20.99 -29.07 -4.07
CA SER A 134 -20.50 -30.31 -3.48
C SER A 134 -19.13 -30.11 -2.84
N LYS A 135 -18.53 -31.17 -2.28
CA LYS A 135 -17.14 -31.11 -1.75
C LYS A 135 -16.08 -30.88 -2.83
N THR A 136 -16.42 -31.21 -4.09
CA THR A 136 -15.50 -31.17 -5.23
C THR A 136 -15.88 -30.13 -6.29
N PHE A 137 -17.07 -29.52 -6.19
CA PHE A 137 -17.55 -28.55 -7.17
C PHE A 137 -18.06 -27.29 -6.50
N ASN A 138 -17.46 -26.18 -6.86
CA ASN A 138 -17.86 -24.83 -6.42
C ASN A 138 -17.72 -23.85 -7.58
N ILE A 139 -18.48 -22.79 -7.55
CA ILE A 139 -18.39 -21.65 -8.48
C ILE A 139 -18.11 -20.41 -7.67
N GLY A 140 -17.12 -19.63 -8.11
CA GLY A 140 -16.73 -18.38 -7.52
C GLY A 140 -16.84 -17.19 -8.49
N VAL A 141 -17.33 -16.09 -7.98
CA VAL A 141 -17.32 -14.80 -8.67
C VAL A 141 -16.68 -13.79 -7.72
N ASN A 142 -15.60 -13.16 -8.15
CA ASN A 142 -14.89 -12.18 -7.35
C ASN A 142 -14.89 -10.83 -8.07
N ALA A 143 -15.17 -9.78 -7.35
CA ALA A 143 -15.08 -8.41 -7.83
C ALA A 143 -14.25 -7.59 -6.85
N SER A 144 -13.33 -6.79 -7.37
CA SER A 144 -12.57 -5.82 -6.59
C SER A 144 -12.68 -4.45 -7.23
N PHE A 145 -12.84 -3.46 -6.39
CA PHE A 145 -12.89 -2.06 -6.80
C PHE A 145 -11.99 -1.24 -5.88
N GLN A 146 -11.19 -0.36 -6.46
CA GLN A 146 -10.32 0.53 -5.73
C GLN A 146 -10.53 1.96 -6.21
N THR A 147 -10.66 2.88 -5.27
CA THR A 147 -10.83 4.31 -5.57
C THR A 147 -9.49 4.95 -5.92
N LYS A 148 -9.54 6.16 -6.43
CA LYS A 148 -8.38 7.04 -6.50
C LYS A 148 -7.95 7.40 -5.09
N GLY A 149 -6.64 7.58 -4.87
CA GLY A 149 -6.12 7.94 -3.56
C GLY A 149 -4.61 7.88 -3.49
N HIS A 150 -4.07 7.93 -2.29
CA HIS A 150 -2.63 7.87 -2.06
C HIS A 150 -2.28 6.70 -1.13
N THR A 151 -1.15 6.06 -1.42
CA THR A 151 -0.58 5.05 -0.55
C THR A 151 0.95 5.15 -0.58
N GLY A 152 1.58 5.38 0.58
CA GLY A 152 2.99 5.75 0.63
C GLY A 152 3.22 7.02 -0.18
N ASN A 153 4.23 7.03 -1.03
CA ASN A 153 4.56 8.09 -1.98
C ASN A 153 4.01 7.84 -3.40
N THR A 154 2.98 7.01 -3.51
CA THR A 154 2.37 6.66 -4.81
C THR A 154 0.97 7.28 -4.92
N HIS A 155 0.73 7.92 -6.08
CA HIS A 155 -0.58 8.39 -6.51
C HIS A 155 -1.31 7.29 -7.28
N MET A 156 -2.52 7.00 -6.87
CA MET A 156 -3.46 6.17 -7.62
C MET A 156 -4.47 7.07 -8.34
N ASP A 157 -4.16 7.46 -9.57
CA ASP A 157 -4.94 8.44 -10.34
C ASP A 157 -6.17 7.83 -11.02
N LYS A 158 -6.21 6.51 -11.11
CA LYS A 158 -7.32 5.78 -11.75
C LYS A 158 -7.99 4.85 -10.76
N THR A 159 -9.30 4.75 -10.90
CA THR A 159 -10.06 3.68 -10.26
C THR A 159 -9.74 2.36 -10.94
N ASN A 160 -9.59 1.31 -10.17
CA ASN A 160 -9.37 -0.04 -10.69
C ASN A 160 -10.57 -0.92 -10.37
N CYS A 161 -11.05 -1.65 -11.36
CA CYS A 161 -12.13 -2.62 -11.20
C CYS A 161 -11.71 -3.93 -11.88
N ILE A 162 -11.70 -5.02 -11.13
CA ILE A 162 -11.35 -6.34 -11.63
C ILE A 162 -12.48 -7.30 -11.27
N VAL A 163 -12.94 -8.07 -12.24
CA VAL A 163 -13.91 -9.15 -12.03
C VAL A 163 -13.28 -10.45 -12.52
N SER A 164 -13.35 -11.50 -11.72
CA SER A 164 -12.84 -12.83 -12.05
C SER A 164 -13.84 -13.92 -11.70
N PHE A 165 -13.79 -14.99 -12.46
CA PHE A 165 -14.64 -16.17 -12.29
C PHE A 165 -13.76 -17.40 -12.08
N SER A 166 -14.23 -18.32 -11.23
CA SER A 166 -13.57 -19.61 -10.98
C SER A 166 -14.59 -20.73 -10.86
N ALA A 167 -14.22 -21.96 -11.24
CA ALA A 167 -15.03 -23.15 -11.11
C ALA A 167 -14.15 -24.33 -10.68
#